data_7bd4b47482833959e74eeb2a0fd0f3db
#
_entry.id   7bd4b47482833959e74eeb2a0fd0f3db
#
_cell.length_a   1.000
_cell.length_b   1.000
_cell.length_c   1.000
_cell.angle_alpha   90.00
_cell.angle_beta   90.00
_cell.angle_gamma   90.00
#
_symmetry.space_group_name_H-M   'P 1'
#
loop_
_entity.id
_entity.type
_entity.pdbx_description
1 polymer ?
#
loop_
_entity_poly.entity_id
_entity_poly.type
_entity_poly.pdbx_seq_one_letter_code
_entity_poly.pdbx_strand_id
1 'polypeptide(L)'
;RRRTGFRLFSPCDLLERSTVVHSVPDPSRVRFDGPLAPFAPGLAVELASLGYTTTSAMVQMQLAASLSRWLDAASVGLDELTGPVMERFLSERRARGTSHYSPRALAPIVDYLRRAGVVPAAVAPAPPVTTVEVLLERFARYLAKQRALTPPVVRAYVHWVGPFTEDVLCPAGVDRVGEVSAGEVAAFLAARLPVMSRKSAQMTACALRSLLRFLHAEALVGTVLVDAVPSVASWRLSGLPQALTSSQVQALWHACDSSDPVGRRDLAVIILMRRLGLRCAEVAALRLEDIDWPAGTVTIHGKGNRIDRMPLPVDASQALVDYLRGGRPDTSARTVFVRAKAPFTPLRSSSVSCIVARAARRAGLGIVHGHRLRHTAATETLNAGAGLEEVAQLMRHAGVATTVIYAKTDQNRLARLARPWPTPAGAR
;
A
#
# COMPACT_ATOMS: atom_id res chain seq x y z
N ARG A 1 -28.51 -65.81 -6.44
CA ARG A 1 -27.23 -66.57 -6.47
C ARG A 1 -26.38 -66.00 -7.63
N ARG A 2 -25.54 -64.98 -7.34
CA ARG A 2 -24.36 -64.72 -8.14
C ARG A 2 -23.26 -64.32 -7.16
N ARG A 3 -22.19 -65.09 -7.11
CA ARG A 3 -20.98 -64.90 -6.36
C ARG A 3 -20.16 -63.85 -7.08
N THR A 4 -19.84 -62.73 -6.41
CA THR A 4 -18.81 -61.75 -6.83
C THR A 4 -17.53 -62.16 -6.15
N GLY A 5 -16.53 -62.63 -6.93
CA GLY A 5 -15.18 -62.90 -6.44
C GLY A 5 -14.40 -61.63 -6.23
N PHE A 6 -13.92 -61.40 -5.01
CA PHE A 6 -12.89 -60.44 -4.69
C PHE A 6 -11.53 -60.94 -5.18
N ARG A 7 -10.93 -60.28 -6.16
CA ARG A 7 -9.52 -60.50 -6.50
C ARG A 7 -8.66 -59.73 -5.48
N LEU A 8 -7.90 -60.49 -4.71
CA LEU A 8 -6.81 -59.96 -3.89
C LEU A 8 -5.67 -59.48 -4.82
N PHE A 9 -5.38 -58.22 -4.79
CA PHE A 9 -4.19 -57.64 -5.45
C PHE A 9 -2.94 -58.05 -4.69
N SER A 10 -1.97 -58.60 -5.41
CA SER A 10 -0.64 -59.00 -4.91
C SER A 10 0.20 -57.73 -4.59
N PRO A 11 1.04 -57.73 -3.51
CA PRO A 11 1.87 -56.61 -3.14
C PRO A 11 2.97 -56.25 -4.13
N CYS A 12 3.20 -57.05 -5.19
CA CYS A 12 4.25 -56.79 -6.20
C CYS A 12 3.87 -55.81 -7.33
N ASP A 13 2.59 -55.45 -7.50
CA ASP A 13 2.18 -54.56 -8.60
C ASP A 13 2.30 -53.05 -8.29
N LEU A 14 2.92 -52.68 -7.17
CA LEU A 14 3.09 -51.27 -6.73
C LEU A 14 4.48 -50.69 -7.02
N LEU A 15 5.36 -51.41 -7.72
CA LEU A 15 6.76 -50.94 -7.93
C LEU A 15 7.08 -50.42 -9.34
N GLU A 16 6.10 -50.33 -10.24
CA GLU A 16 6.30 -49.64 -11.55
C GLU A 16 5.47 -48.35 -11.65
N ARG A 17 5.55 -47.48 -10.64
CA ARG A 17 5.28 -46.07 -10.89
C ARG A 17 6.58 -45.46 -11.39
N SER A 18 6.68 -45.30 -12.71
CA SER A 18 7.66 -44.45 -13.37
C SER A 18 7.85 -43.19 -12.55
N THR A 19 8.99 -43.06 -11.90
CA THR A 19 9.48 -41.80 -11.38
C THR A 19 9.65 -40.89 -12.57
N VAL A 20 8.62 -40.10 -12.86
CA VAL A 20 8.77 -38.90 -13.68
C VAL A 20 9.76 -38.02 -12.92
N VAL A 21 11.03 -38.09 -13.29
CA VAL A 21 12.03 -37.17 -12.84
C VAL A 21 11.60 -35.83 -13.39
N HIS A 22 10.86 -35.07 -12.58
CA HIS A 22 10.64 -33.66 -12.87
C HIS A 22 12.03 -33.01 -12.87
N SER A 23 12.61 -32.80 -14.05
CA SER A 23 13.85 -32.07 -14.20
C SER A 23 13.66 -30.73 -13.50
N VAL A 24 14.55 -30.41 -12.55
CA VAL A 24 14.55 -29.12 -11.86
C VAL A 24 14.52 -28.03 -12.93
N PRO A 25 13.57 -27.10 -12.90
CA PRO A 25 13.48 -26.03 -13.87
C PRO A 25 14.80 -25.27 -13.91
N ASP A 26 15.44 -25.16 -15.06
CA ASP A 26 16.71 -24.45 -15.23
C ASP A 26 16.45 -23.18 -16.05
N PRO A 27 16.46 -21.99 -15.45
CA PRO A 27 16.21 -20.73 -16.15
C PRO A 27 17.21 -20.45 -17.30
N SER A 28 18.42 -21.01 -17.25
CA SER A 28 19.43 -20.83 -18.29
C SER A 28 19.12 -21.59 -19.59
N ARG A 29 18.21 -22.58 -19.52
CA ARG A 29 17.80 -23.40 -20.67
C ARG A 29 16.65 -22.77 -21.47
N VAL A 30 16.12 -21.63 -21.07
CA VAL A 30 15.11 -20.94 -21.85
C VAL A 30 15.73 -20.46 -23.17
N ARG A 31 15.16 -20.90 -24.28
CA ARG A 31 15.63 -20.50 -25.60
C ARG A 31 15.29 -19.04 -25.89
N PHE A 32 16.28 -18.27 -26.26
CA PHE A 32 16.16 -16.89 -26.67
C PHE A 32 16.49 -16.74 -28.16
N ASP A 33 15.58 -16.11 -28.88
CA ASP A 33 15.76 -15.64 -30.22
C ASP A 33 15.54 -14.11 -30.23
N GLY A 34 16.24 -13.37 -31.10
CA GLY A 34 16.11 -11.92 -31.24
C GLY A 34 17.05 -11.11 -30.32
N PRO A 35 16.84 -9.80 -30.19
CA PRO A 35 17.82 -8.83 -29.68
C PRO A 35 18.19 -9.01 -28.20
N LEU A 36 17.38 -9.70 -27.39
CA LEU A 36 17.72 -9.96 -25.99
C LEU A 36 18.55 -11.22 -25.77
N ALA A 37 18.80 -12.03 -26.81
CA ALA A 37 19.56 -13.29 -26.66
C ALA A 37 20.93 -13.11 -26.00
N PRO A 38 21.76 -12.10 -26.33
CA PRO A 38 23.07 -11.89 -25.70
C PRO A 38 22.98 -11.59 -24.20
N PHE A 39 21.87 -11.09 -23.73
CA PHE A 39 21.66 -10.68 -22.32
C PHE A 39 21.03 -11.76 -21.45
N ALA A 40 20.57 -12.86 -22.05
CA ALA A 40 19.89 -13.95 -21.34
C ALA A 40 20.73 -14.56 -20.22
N PRO A 41 22.04 -14.88 -20.36
CA PRO A 41 22.84 -15.45 -19.29
C PRO A 41 22.96 -14.49 -18.09
N GLY A 42 23.24 -13.21 -18.35
CA GLY A 42 23.34 -12.18 -17.31
C GLY A 42 22.01 -11.93 -16.59
N LEU A 43 20.89 -11.96 -17.32
CA LEU A 43 19.56 -11.84 -16.73
C LEU A 43 19.25 -13.04 -15.79
N ALA A 44 19.63 -14.26 -16.17
CA ALA A 44 19.43 -15.43 -15.31
C ALA A 44 20.21 -15.31 -13.99
N VAL A 45 21.46 -14.84 -14.04
CA VAL A 45 22.30 -14.56 -12.86
C VAL A 45 21.67 -13.46 -12.00
N GLU A 46 21.22 -12.38 -12.64
CA GLU A 46 20.57 -11.27 -11.94
C GLU A 46 19.28 -11.71 -11.23
N LEU A 47 18.44 -12.51 -11.87
CA LEU A 47 17.21 -13.03 -11.24
C LEU A 47 17.54 -13.92 -10.03
N ALA A 48 18.60 -14.72 -10.11
CA ALA A 48 19.07 -15.51 -8.97
C ALA A 48 19.56 -14.61 -7.83
N SER A 49 20.36 -13.58 -8.13
CA SER A 49 20.85 -12.61 -7.13
C SER A 49 19.74 -11.82 -6.46
N LEU A 50 18.63 -11.55 -7.18
CA LEU A 50 17.43 -10.92 -6.65
C LEU A 50 16.56 -11.88 -5.82
N GLY A 51 16.97 -13.14 -5.67
CA GLY A 51 16.29 -14.16 -4.86
C GLY A 51 15.08 -14.80 -5.52
N TYR A 52 14.99 -14.77 -6.86
CA TYR A 52 13.92 -15.51 -7.55
C TYR A 52 14.14 -17.01 -7.40
N THR A 53 13.07 -17.73 -7.04
CA THR A 53 13.10 -19.21 -7.12
C THR A 53 13.28 -19.65 -8.56
N THR A 54 13.85 -20.83 -8.76
CA THR A 54 14.11 -21.40 -10.11
C THR A 54 12.87 -21.33 -11.01
N THR A 55 11.70 -21.71 -10.48
CA THR A 55 10.43 -21.63 -11.23
C THR A 55 10.03 -20.19 -11.58
N SER A 56 10.18 -19.27 -10.62
CA SER A 56 9.83 -17.85 -10.85
C SER A 56 10.82 -17.18 -11.83
N ALA A 57 12.09 -17.53 -11.74
CA ALA A 57 13.13 -17.08 -12.67
C ALA A 57 12.85 -17.59 -14.09
N MET A 58 12.46 -18.86 -14.24
CA MET A 58 12.07 -19.44 -15.53
C MET A 58 10.90 -18.65 -16.16
N VAL A 59 9.88 -18.31 -15.38
CA VAL A 59 8.73 -17.50 -15.88
C VAL A 59 9.21 -16.12 -16.34
N GLN A 60 10.13 -15.48 -15.62
CA GLN A 60 10.72 -14.20 -16.03
C GLN A 60 11.57 -14.34 -17.31
N MET A 61 12.36 -15.40 -17.42
CA MET A 61 13.14 -15.70 -18.61
C MET A 61 12.24 -15.96 -19.82
N GLN A 62 11.16 -16.71 -19.66
CA GLN A 62 10.16 -16.92 -20.72
C GLN A 62 9.47 -15.62 -21.17
N LEU A 63 9.19 -14.72 -20.21
CA LEU A 63 8.65 -13.40 -20.52
C LEU A 63 9.66 -12.56 -21.31
N ALA A 64 10.92 -12.58 -20.92
CA ALA A 64 12.00 -11.89 -21.62
C ALA A 64 12.23 -12.47 -23.04
N ALA A 65 12.20 -13.78 -23.18
CA ALA A 65 12.28 -14.44 -24.49
C ALA A 65 11.08 -14.09 -25.40
N SER A 66 9.88 -13.96 -24.80
CA SER A 66 8.69 -13.50 -25.55
C SER A 66 8.82 -12.05 -25.99
N LEU A 67 9.35 -11.18 -25.13
CA LEU A 67 9.64 -9.78 -25.48
C LEU A 67 10.67 -9.70 -26.59
N SER A 68 11.75 -10.49 -26.52
CA SER A 68 12.82 -10.55 -27.53
C SER A 68 12.28 -10.88 -28.92
N ARG A 69 11.49 -11.96 -29.04
CA ARG A 69 10.85 -12.34 -30.30
C ARG A 69 9.86 -11.30 -30.82
N TRP A 70 9.16 -10.63 -29.92
CA TRP A 70 8.22 -9.57 -30.32
C TRP A 70 8.97 -8.33 -30.85
N LEU A 71 10.08 -7.94 -30.25
CA LEU A 71 10.95 -6.85 -30.71
C LEU A 71 11.51 -7.16 -32.10
N ASP A 72 12.00 -8.38 -32.29
CA ASP A 72 12.52 -8.86 -33.58
C ASP A 72 11.44 -8.80 -34.68
N ALA A 73 10.27 -9.37 -34.40
CA ALA A 73 9.14 -9.37 -35.31
C ALA A 73 8.60 -7.97 -35.63
N ALA A 74 8.71 -7.03 -34.71
CA ALA A 74 8.30 -5.65 -34.86
C ALA A 74 9.42 -4.76 -35.45
N SER A 75 10.64 -5.30 -35.67
CA SER A 75 11.84 -4.56 -36.10
C SER A 75 12.16 -3.37 -35.18
N VAL A 76 11.99 -3.54 -33.86
CA VAL A 76 12.23 -2.51 -32.85
C VAL A 76 13.57 -2.78 -32.16
N GLY A 77 14.46 -1.80 -32.17
CA GLY A 77 15.76 -1.84 -31.49
C GLY A 77 15.63 -1.77 -29.97
N LEU A 78 16.68 -2.19 -29.25
CA LEU A 78 16.72 -2.10 -27.77
C LEU A 78 16.79 -0.66 -27.28
N ASP A 79 17.38 0.24 -28.05
CA ASP A 79 17.45 1.67 -27.84
C ASP A 79 16.07 2.35 -27.98
N GLU A 80 15.15 1.71 -28.69
CA GLU A 80 13.77 2.16 -28.85
C GLU A 80 12.81 1.58 -27.78
N LEU A 81 13.27 0.72 -26.87
CA LEU A 81 12.43 0.09 -25.84
C LEU A 81 12.00 1.09 -24.76
N THR A 82 11.11 1.98 -25.14
CA THR A 82 10.51 3.04 -24.33
C THR A 82 9.20 2.59 -23.66
N GLY A 83 8.63 3.46 -22.81
CA GLY A 83 7.33 3.21 -22.15
C GLY A 83 6.20 2.87 -23.13
N PRO A 84 5.98 3.65 -24.20
CA PRO A 84 4.98 3.35 -25.23
C PRO A 84 5.19 2.01 -25.93
N VAL A 85 6.43 1.66 -26.26
CA VAL A 85 6.75 0.37 -26.89
C VAL A 85 6.44 -0.80 -25.95
N MET A 86 6.83 -0.69 -24.69
CA MET A 86 6.48 -1.69 -23.67
C MET A 86 4.96 -1.85 -23.49
N GLU A 87 4.22 -0.75 -23.53
CA GLU A 87 2.76 -0.79 -23.38
C GLU A 87 2.11 -1.44 -24.62
N ARG A 88 2.62 -1.23 -25.82
CA ARG A 88 2.16 -1.92 -27.05
C ARG A 88 2.35 -3.43 -26.92
N PHE A 89 3.52 -3.90 -26.47
CA PHE A 89 3.77 -5.32 -26.20
C PHE A 89 2.80 -5.88 -25.17
N LEU A 90 2.60 -5.15 -24.06
CA LEU A 90 1.70 -5.60 -22.98
C LEU A 90 0.22 -5.60 -23.41
N SER A 91 -0.19 -4.67 -24.26
CA SER A 91 -1.54 -4.61 -24.83
C SER A 91 -1.83 -5.81 -25.70
N GLU A 92 -0.89 -6.20 -26.57
CA GLU A 92 -1.02 -7.41 -27.39
C GLU A 92 -1.08 -8.68 -26.52
N ARG A 93 -0.29 -8.74 -25.46
CA ARG A 93 -0.36 -9.86 -24.51
C ARG A 93 -1.71 -9.94 -23.80
N ARG A 94 -2.29 -8.80 -23.43
CA ARG A 94 -3.65 -8.74 -22.86
C ARG A 94 -4.69 -9.25 -23.85
N ALA A 95 -4.62 -8.81 -25.09
CA ALA A 95 -5.53 -9.24 -26.15
C ALA A 95 -5.49 -10.76 -26.40
N ARG A 96 -4.31 -11.38 -26.23
CA ARG A 96 -4.13 -12.85 -26.36
C ARG A 96 -4.48 -13.63 -25.09
N GLY A 97 -4.96 -12.99 -24.02
CA GLY A 97 -5.28 -13.64 -22.76
C GLY A 97 -4.09 -14.24 -22.02
N THR A 98 -2.86 -13.81 -22.31
CA THR A 98 -1.65 -14.37 -21.69
C THR A 98 -1.38 -13.76 -20.31
N SER A 99 -0.69 -14.50 -19.43
CA SER A 99 -0.27 -14.01 -18.11
C SER A 99 0.88 -12.99 -18.23
N HIS A 100 1.16 -12.27 -17.11
CA HIS A 100 2.29 -11.32 -17.01
C HIS A 100 2.22 -10.16 -18.03
N TYR A 101 1.08 -9.51 -18.11
CA TYR A 101 0.79 -8.39 -19.01
C TYR A 101 0.87 -7.01 -18.35
N SER A 102 1.40 -6.91 -17.14
CA SER A 102 1.54 -5.62 -16.44
C SER A 102 2.96 -5.06 -16.55
N PRO A 103 3.15 -3.73 -16.50
CA PRO A 103 4.49 -3.13 -16.47
C PRO A 103 5.37 -3.67 -15.32
N ARG A 104 4.76 -4.07 -14.19
CA ARG A 104 5.48 -4.66 -13.06
C ARG A 104 6.11 -6.02 -13.39
N ALA A 105 5.54 -6.77 -14.32
CA ALA A 105 6.09 -8.05 -14.73
C ALA A 105 7.37 -7.86 -15.56
N LEU A 106 7.46 -6.78 -16.35
CA LEU A 106 8.65 -6.43 -17.14
C LEU A 106 9.74 -5.74 -16.31
N ALA A 107 9.40 -5.16 -15.16
CA ALA A 107 10.34 -4.34 -14.38
C ALA A 107 11.69 -5.02 -14.13
N PRO A 108 11.81 -6.29 -13.69
CA PRO A 108 13.10 -6.93 -13.48
C PRO A 108 13.97 -7.02 -14.74
N ILE A 109 13.33 -7.28 -15.88
CA ILE A 109 13.99 -7.41 -17.18
C ILE A 109 14.50 -6.03 -17.63
N VAL A 110 13.62 -5.04 -17.61
CA VAL A 110 13.95 -3.67 -18.07
C VAL A 110 14.98 -3.01 -17.17
N ASP A 111 14.88 -3.20 -15.85
CA ASP A 111 15.84 -2.66 -14.90
C ASP A 111 17.24 -3.28 -15.07
N TYR A 112 17.31 -4.58 -15.37
CA TYR A 112 18.56 -5.24 -15.75
C TYR A 112 19.15 -4.65 -17.04
N LEU A 113 18.35 -4.54 -18.10
CA LEU A 113 18.80 -4.02 -19.41
C LEU A 113 19.23 -2.54 -19.32
N ARG A 114 18.58 -1.74 -18.49
CA ARG A 114 19.00 -0.36 -18.22
C ARG A 114 20.36 -0.28 -17.53
N ARG A 115 20.59 -1.14 -16.53
CA ARG A 115 21.91 -1.22 -15.88
C ARG A 115 22.99 -1.71 -16.83
N ALA A 116 22.65 -2.58 -17.77
CA ALA A 116 23.55 -3.00 -18.85
C ALA A 116 23.79 -1.91 -19.92
N GLY A 117 23.11 -0.77 -19.83
CA GLY A 117 23.28 0.36 -20.75
C GLY A 117 22.69 0.16 -22.14
N VAL A 118 21.86 -0.88 -22.35
CA VAL A 118 21.33 -1.24 -23.69
C VAL A 118 19.90 -0.74 -23.94
N VAL A 119 19.23 -0.33 -22.87
CA VAL A 119 17.88 0.26 -22.96
C VAL A 119 17.94 1.67 -22.37
N PRO A 120 17.25 2.65 -22.95
CA PRO A 120 17.27 4.02 -22.48
C PRO A 120 16.93 4.11 -20.99
N ALA A 121 17.55 5.05 -20.28
CA ALA A 121 17.14 5.42 -18.95
C ALA A 121 15.62 5.71 -18.93
N ALA A 122 14.98 5.49 -17.79
CA ALA A 122 13.57 5.85 -17.68
C ALA A 122 13.42 7.32 -18.06
N VAL A 123 12.81 7.58 -19.19
CA VAL A 123 12.53 8.94 -19.66
C VAL A 123 11.61 9.56 -18.60
N ALA A 124 11.96 10.75 -18.14
CA ALA A 124 11.03 11.56 -17.35
C ALA A 124 9.68 11.62 -18.11
N PRO A 125 8.54 11.66 -17.42
CA PRO A 125 7.25 11.81 -18.07
C PRO A 125 7.38 12.92 -19.13
N ALA A 126 6.84 12.66 -20.34
CA ALA A 126 6.83 13.66 -21.39
C ALA A 126 6.28 14.98 -20.82
N PRO A 127 6.80 16.13 -21.26
CA PRO A 127 6.24 17.40 -20.82
C PRO A 127 4.74 17.41 -21.13
N PRO A 128 3.95 18.09 -20.31
CA PRO A 128 2.51 18.16 -20.48
C PRO A 128 2.18 18.77 -21.87
N VAL A 129 1.34 18.08 -22.63
CA VAL A 129 1.02 18.44 -24.01
C VAL A 129 -0.35 19.12 -24.09
N THR A 130 -1.25 18.76 -23.17
CA THR A 130 -2.61 19.33 -23.15
C THR A 130 -2.70 20.52 -22.17
N THR A 131 -3.63 21.43 -22.42
CA THR A 131 -3.95 22.55 -21.50
C THR A 131 -4.24 22.06 -20.10
N VAL A 132 -4.99 20.93 -19.97
CA VAL A 132 -5.29 20.28 -18.68
C VAL A 132 -4.02 19.84 -17.98
N GLU A 133 -3.14 19.14 -18.66
CA GLU A 133 -1.88 18.63 -18.08
C GLU A 133 -0.97 19.77 -17.64
N VAL A 134 -0.86 20.83 -18.43
CA VAL A 134 -0.08 22.04 -18.09
C VAL A 134 -0.62 22.69 -16.81
N LEU A 135 -1.94 22.85 -16.72
CA LEU A 135 -2.58 23.45 -15.55
C LEU A 135 -2.39 22.60 -14.29
N LEU A 136 -2.60 21.28 -14.40
CA LEU A 136 -2.42 20.34 -13.28
C LEU A 136 -0.97 20.25 -12.83
N GLU A 137 0.01 20.34 -13.75
CA GLU A 137 1.43 20.38 -13.38
C GLU A 137 1.80 21.69 -12.66
N ARG A 138 1.30 22.83 -13.13
CA ARG A 138 1.47 24.11 -12.43
C ARG A 138 0.89 24.06 -11.02
N PHE A 139 -0.32 23.50 -10.88
CA PHE A 139 -0.95 23.31 -9.58
C PHE A 139 -0.16 22.35 -8.68
N ALA A 140 0.33 21.22 -9.21
CA ALA A 140 1.18 20.29 -8.46
C ALA A 140 2.46 20.96 -7.95
N ARG A 141 3.08 21.79 -8.77
CA ARG A 141 4.27 22.57 -8.43
C ARG A 141 3.99 23.61 -7.32
N TYR A 142 2.86 24.29 -7.40
CA TYR A 142 2.37 25.19 -6.35
C TYR A 142 2.18 24.45 -5.02
N LEU A 143 1.50 23.32 -5.03
CA LEU A 143 1.30 22.50 -3.83
C LEU A 143 2.61 22.02 -3.20
N ALA A 144 3.58 21.60 -4.02
CA ALA A 144 4.86 21.13 -3.55
C ALA A 144 5.75 22.26 -3.00
N LYS A 145 5.88 23.35 -3.76
CA LYS A 145 6.82 24.43 -3.42
C LYS A 145 6.26 25.44 -2.44
N GLN A 146 5.03 25.93 -2.67
CA GLN A 146 4.46 27.01 -1.84
C GLN A 146 3.68 26.46 -0.64
N ARG A 147 3.09 25.27 -0.73
CA ARG A 147 2.36 24.65 0.36
C ARG A 147 3.16 23.55 1.08
N ALA A 148 4.38 23.26 0.65
CA ALA A 148 5.28 22.24 1.20
C ALA A 148 4.60 20.87 1.41
N LEU A 149 3.69 20.49 0.50
CA LEU A 149 2.97 19.21 0.60
C LEU A 149 3.85 18.07 0.08
N THR A 150 3.75 16.93 0.74
CA THR A 150 4.49 15.72 0.33
C THR A 150 3.97 15.17 -1.01
N PRO A 151 4.82 14.48 -1.82
CA PRO A 151 4.42 13.97 -3.13
C PRO A 151 3.16 13.10 -3.15
N PRO A 152 2.89 12.22 -2.14
CA PRO A 152 1.63 11.48 -2.10
C PRO A 152 0.39 12.37 -1.94
N VAL A 153 0.50 13.46 -1.15
CA VAL A 153 -0.59 14.40 -0.95
C VAL A 153 -0.82 15.23 -2.21
N VAL A 154 0.25 15.70 -2.86
CA VAL A 154 0.17 16.41 -4.15
C VAL A 154 -0.57 15.55 -5.18
N ARG A 155 -0.17 14.29 -5.36
CA ARG A 155 -0.86 13.35 -6.28
C ARG A 155 -2.35 13.18 -5.95
N ALA A 156 -2.68 13.11 -4.66
CA ALA A 156 -4.08 13.00 -4.24
C ALA A 156 -4.88 14.25 -4.61
N TYR A 157 -4.33 15.45 -4.38
CA TYR A 157 -5.00 16.70 -4.74
C TYR A 157 -5.22 16.80 -6.26
N VAL A 158 -4.19 16.54 -7.05
CA VAL A 158 -4.30 16.51 -8.52
C VAL A 158 -5.37 15.52 -8.99
N HIS A 159 -5.39 14.32 -8.43
CA HIS A 159 -6.42 13.32 -8.74
C HIS A 159 -7.84 13.83 -8.44
N TRP A 160 -8.05 14.48 -7.29
CA TRP A 160 -9.39 14.94 -6.90
C TRP A 160 -9.88 16.14 -7.70
N VAL A 161 -8.99 16.99 -8.22
CA VAL A 161 -9.38 18.13 -9.06
C VAL A 161 -9.43 17.79 -10.56
N GLY A 162 -8.81 16.71 -11.00
CA GLY A 162 -8.76 16.30 -12.41
C GLY A 162 -10.11 16.40 -13.12
N PRO A 163 -11.18 15.77 -12.60
CA PRO A 163 -12.49 15.85 -13.23
C PRO A 163 -13.05 17.27 -13.36
N PHE A 164 -12.83 18.15 -12.38
CA PHE A 164 -13.25 19.54 -12.50
C PHE A 164 -12.43 20.28 -13.57
N THR A 165 -11.14 20.00 -13.65
CA THR A 165 -10.29 20.60 -14.66
C THR A 165 -10.69 20.16 -16.07
N GLU A 166 -11.01 18.88 -16.26
CA GLU A 166 -11.42 18.31 -17.54
C GLU A 166 -12.81 18.77 -17.96
N ASP A 167 -13.78 18.74 -17.03
CA ASP A 167 -15.20 18.95 -17.35
C ASP A 167 -15.58 20.46 -17.39
N VAL A 168 -14.91 21.30 -16.57
CA VAL A 168 -15.31 22.70 -16.37
C VAL A 168 -14.27 23.69 -16.85
N LEU A 169 -13.00 23.52 -16.46
CA LEU A 169 -11.96 24.49 -16.81
C LEU A 169 -11.44 24.34 -18.23
N CYS A 170 -11.38 23.11 -18.74
CA CYS A 170 -10.87 22.82 -20.07
C CYS A 170 -11.76 21.80 -20.81
N PRO A 171 -13.07 22.06 -20.97
CA PRO A 171 -13.97 21.15 -21.66
C PRO A 171 -13.51 20.91 -23.09
N ALA A 172 -13.47 19.65 -23.49
CA ALA A 172 -12.95 19.24 -24.82
C ALA A 172 -11.55 19.79 -25.17
N GLY A 173 -10.73 20.13 -24.14
CA GLY A 173 -9.37 20.67 -24.32
C GLY A 173 -9.33 22.19 -24.55
N VAL A 174 -10.46 22.86 -24.57
CA VAL A 174 -10.55 24.33 -24.72
C VAL A 174 -10.32 25.00 -23.37
N ASP A 175 -9.39 25.95 -23.32
CA ASP A 175 -9.11 26.72 -22.09
C ASP A 175 -10.22 27.74 -21.80
N ARG A 176 -10.92 27.52 -20.69
CA ARG A 176 -11.95 28.43 -20.16
C ARG A 176 -11.67 28.86 -18.72
N VAL A 177 -10.44 28.69 -18.25
CA VAL A 177 -10.07 28.96 -16.86
C VAL A 177 -10.45 30.38 -16.41
N GLY A 178 -10.24 31.38 -17.27
CA GLY A 178 -10.60 32.78 -16.98
C GLY A 178 -12.10 33.07 -16.93
N GLU A 179 -12.93 32.21 -17.49
CA GLU A 179 -14.38 32.39 -17.62
C GLU A 179 -15.19 31.68 -16.54
N VAL A 180 -14.54 30.83 -15.73
CA VAL A 180 -15.23 30.00 -14.75
C VAL A 180 -15.96 30.84 -13.71
N SER A 181 -17.23 30.51 -13.49
CA SER A 181 -18.13 31.20 -12.55
C SER A 181 -18.35 30.41 -11.26
N ALA A 182 -18.80 31.11 -10.22
CA ALA A 182 -19.23 30.48 -8.96
C ALA A 182 -20.41 29.51 -9.17
N GLY A 183 -21.29 29.79 -10.13
CA GLY A 183 -22.40 28.90 -10.50
C GLY A 183 -21.93 27.58 -11.08
N GLU A 184 -20.93 27.56 -11.95
CA GLU A 184 -20.34 26.32 -12.52
C GLU A 184 -19.63 25.48 -11.45
N VAL A 185 -18.91 26.12 -10.52
CA VAL A 185 -18.30 25.44 -9.37
C VAL A 185 -19.39 24.76 -8.51
N ALA A 186 -20.46 25.48 -8.20
CA ALA A 186 -21.56 24.96 -7.39
C ALA A 186 -22.32 23.83 -8.13
N ALA A 187 -22.59 23.97 -9.42
CA ALA A 187 -23.26 22.97 -10.23
C ALA A 187 -22.44 21.67 -10.34
N PHE A 188 -21.14 21.76 -10.58
CA PHE A 188 -20.25 20.60 -10.59
C PHE A 188 -20.29 19.84 -9.26
N LEU A 189 -20.21 20.54 -8.13
CA LEU A 189 -20.23 19.93 -6.81
C LEU A 189 -21.62 19.36 -6.48
N ALA A 190 -22.70 20.05 -6.83
CA ALA A 190 -24.07 19.57 -6.61
C ALA A 190 -24.35 18.25 -7.35
N ALA A 191 -23.81 18.10 -8.56
CA ALA A 191 -23.95 16.86 -9.32
C ALA A 191 -23.09 15.73 -8.76
N ARG A 192 -21.90 16.02 -8.24
CA ARG A 192 -20.89 14.99 -7.94
C ARG A 192 -20.82 14.57 -6.46
N LEU A 193 -21.03 15.50 -5.52
CA LEU A 193 -20.93 15.18 -4.09
C LEU A 193 -21.94 14.16 -3.58
N PRO A 194 -23.23 14.14 -4.01
CA PRO A 194 -24.23 13.21 -3.50
C PRO A 194 -23.91 11.72 -3.78
N VAL A 195 -23.20 11.42 -4.88
CA VAL A 195 -22.86 10.05 -5.27
C VAL A 195 -21.54 9.57 -4.67
N MET A 196 -20.83 10.44 -3.95
CA MET A 196 -19.55 10.13 -3.32
C MET A 196 -19.72 9.69 -1.86
N SER A 197 -18.75 8.89 -1.39
CA SER A 197 -18.60 8.71 0.05
C SER A 197 -18.34 10.07 0.72
N ARG A 198 -18.79 10.26 1.96
CA ARG A 198 -18.56 11.49 2.74
C ARG A 198 -17.06 11.88 2.76
N LYS A 199 -16.17 10.89 2.89
CA LYS A 199 -14.71 11.12 2.90
C LYS A 199 -14.20 11.61 1.55
N SER A 200 -14.66 11.00 0.46
CA SER A 200 -14.32 11.43 -0.90
C SER A 200 -14.82 12.84 -1.18
N ALA A 201 -16.07 13.13 -0.80
CA ALA A 201 -16.67 14.46 -0.93
C ALA A 201 -15.85 15.55 -0.18
N GLN A 202 -15.38 15.24 1.06
CA GLN A 202 -14.50 16.14 1.81
C GLN A 202 -13.17 16.38 1.10
N MET A 203 -12.57 15.31 0.56
CA MET A 203 -11.28 15.41 -0.16
C MET A 203 -11.45 16.22 -1.44
N THR A 204 -12.51 15.99 -2.20
CA THR A 204 -12.83 16.77 -3.41
C THR A 204 -13.03 18.26 -3.07
N ALA A 205 -13.84 18.59 -2.08
CA ALA A 205 -14.05 19.97 -1.67
C ALA A 205 -12.77 20.64 -1.17
N CYS A 206 -11.93 19.92 -0.42
CA CYS A 206 -10.65 20.44 0.07
C CYS A 206 -9.66 20.71 -1.08
N ALA A 207 -9.54 19.75 -2.00
CA ALA A 207 -8.66 19.87 -3.15
C ALA A 207 -9.13 20.98 -4.10
N LEU A 208 -10.44 21.08 -4.34
CA LEU A 208 -11.02 22.12 -5.19
C LEU A 208 -10.81 23.53 -4.61
N ARG A 209 -11.02 23.72 -3.29
CA ARG A 209 -10.68 25.00 -2.65
C ARG A 209 -9.20 25.36 -2.84
N SER A 210 -8.32 24.36 -2.80
CA SER A 210 -6.88 24.60 -3.02
C SER A 210 -6.58 24.99 -4.46
N LEU A 211 -7.25 24.34 -5.44
CA LEU A 211 -7.13 24.71 -6.85
C LEU A 211 -7.65 26.12 -7.10
N LEU A 212 -8.83 26.47 -6.61
CA LEU A 212 -9.41 27.81 -6.81
C LEU A 212 -8.55 28.91 -6.18
N ARG A 213 -7.92 28.66 -5.01
CA ARG A 213 -6.93 29.58 -4.45
C ARG A 213 -5.70 29.73 -5.33
N PHE A 214 -5.21 28.63 -5.90
CA PHE A 214 -4.11 28.67 -6.83
C PHE A 214 -4.45 29.48 -8.08
N LEU A 215 -5.62 29.23 -8.69
CA LEU A 215 -6.06 29.98 -9.88
C LEU A 215 -6.15 31.49 -9.61
N HIS A 216 -6.68 31.87 -8.46
CA HIS A 216 -6.73 33.28 -8.06
C HIS A 216 -5.35 33.88 -7.76
N ALA A 217 -4.49 33.15 -7.05
CA ALA A 217 -3.12 33.60 -6.72
C ALA A 217 -2.23 33.77 -7.95
N GLU A 218 -2.46 32.97 -9.01
CA GLU A 218 -1.77 33.09 -10.30
C GLU A 218 -2.47 34.06 -11.27
N ALA A 219 -3.47 34.82 -10.80
CA ALA A 219 -4.29 35.74 -11.59
C ALA A 219 -4.93 35.09 -12.84
N LEU A 220 -5.18 33.78 -12.79
CA LEU A 220 -5.87 33.04 -13.86
C LEU A 220 -7.41 33.20 -13.80
N VAL A 221 -7.93 33.58 -12.64
CA VAL A 221 -9.34 33.97 -12.43
C VAL A 221 -9.38 35.32 -11.70
N GLY A 222 -10.28 36.20 -12.16
CA GLY A 222 -10.39 37.55 -11.62
C GLY A 222 -11.18 37.65 -10.29
N THR A 223 -11.93 36.60 -9.93
CA THR A 223 -12.82 36.58 -8.77
C THR A 223 -12.45 35.50 -7.77
N VAL A 224 -12.79 35.72 -6.50
CA VAL A 224 -12.59 34.73 -5.43
C VAL A 224 -13.70 33.69 -5.49
N LEU A 225 -13.41 32.51 -6.07
CA LEU A 225 -14.37 31.42 -6.25
C LEU A 225 -14.40 30.40 -5.10
N VAL A 226 -13.53 30.55 -4.10
CA VAL A 226 -13.38 29.57 -3.01
C VAL A 226 -14.66 29.43 -2.19
N ASP A 227 -15.43 30.49 -2.06
CA ASP A 227 -16.65 30.54 -1.25
C ASP A 227 -17.82 29.79 -1.92
N ALA A 228 -17.73 29.53 -3.23
CA ALA A 228 -18.69 28.68 -3.96
C ALA A 228 -18.57 27.20 -3.58
N VAL A 229 -17.50 26.77 -2.89
CA VAL A 229 -17.32 25.38 -2.47
C VAL A 229 -17.97 25.17 -1.10
N PRO A 230 -19.08 24.40 -1.00
CA PRO A 230 -19.78 24.19 0.25
C PRO A 230 -18.95 23.41 1.27
N SER A 231 -19.19 23.66 2.55
CA SER A 231 -18.65 22.82 3.62
C SER A 231 -19.32 21.45 3.59
N VAL A 232 -18.52 20.41 3.41
CA VAL A 232 -18.99 19.04 3.59
C VAL A 232 -18.95 18.71 5.09
N ALA A 233 -20.10 18.54 5.70
CA ALA A 233 -20.23 18.30 7.14
C ALA A 233 -19.35 17.15 7.60
N SER A 234 -18.42 17.44 8.50
CA SER A 234 -17.52 16.48 9.12
C SER A 234 -17.61 16.64 10.63
N TRP A 235 -18.38 15.78 11.24
CA TRP A 235 -18.35 15.68 12.68
C TRP A 235 -17.05 15.03 13.10
N ARG A 236 -16.07 15.84 13.43
CA ARG A 236 -14.67 15.43 13.73
C ARG A 236 -14.57 14.33 14.79
N LEU A 237 -15.62 14.17 15.60
CA LEU A 237 -15.70 13.22 16.69
C LEU A 237 -16.96 12.35 16.65
N SER A 238 -17.63 12.19 15.51
CA SER A 238 -18.89 11.43 15.41
C SER A 238 -18.74 9.93 15.50
N GLY A 239 -17.56 9.39 15.15
CA GLY A 239 -17.29 7.96 15.24
C GLY A 239 -16.56 7.61 16.54
N LEU A 240 -17.02 6.58 17.23
CA LEU A 240 -16.22 5.97 18.31
C LEU A 240 -15.05 5.21 17.66
N PRO A 241 -13.84 5.26 18.25
CA PRO A 241 -12.75 4.40 17.84
C PRO A 241 -13.19 2.93 17.97
N GLN A 242 -13.15 2.22 16.85
CA GLN A 242 -13.51 0.80 16.83
C GLN A 242 -12.29 -0.03 17.24
N ALA A 243 -12.03 -0.16 18.53
CA ALA A 243 -11.02 -1.08 19.04
C ALA A 243 -11.42 -2.53 18.76
N LEU A 244 -10.44 -3.41 18.64
CA LEU A 244 -10.66 -4.85 18.64
C LEU A 244 -10.79 -5.33 20.09
N THR A 245 -11.65 -6.31 20.33
CA THR A 245 -11.70 -7.01 21.62
C THR A 245 -10.48 -7.91 21.79
N SER A 246 -10.18 -8.31 23.03
CA SER A 246 -9.06 -9.23 23.30
C SER A 246 -9.20 -10.55 22.53
N SER A 247 -10.42 -11.10 22.41
CA SER A 247 -10.69 -12.31 21.64
C SER A 247 -10.44 -12.10 20.13
N GLN A 248 -10.83 -10.96 19.57
CA GLN A 248 -10.55 -10.62 18.18
C GLN A 248 -9.04 -10.44 17.91
N VAL A 249 -8.31 -9.85 18.87
CA VAL A 249 -6.85 -9.75 18.77
C VAL A 249 -6.19 -11.11 18.79
N GLN A 250 -6.62 -12.01 19.67
CA GLN A 250 -6.11 -13.38 19.72
C GLN A 250 -6.42 -14.13 18.41
N ALA A 251 -7.65 -14.04 17.90
CA ALA A 251 -8.01 -14.62 16.61
C ALA A 251 -7.14 -14.11 15.47
N LEU A 252 -6.81 -12.81 15.48
CA LEU A 252 -5.91 -12.19 14.49
C LEU A 252 -4.48 -12.76 14.57
N TRP A 253 -3.97 -13.02 15.77
CA TRP A 253 -2.65 -13.62 15.98
C TRP A 253 -2.60 -15.06 15.51
N HIS A 254 -3.59 -15.87 15.92
CA HIS A 254 -3.70 -17.28 15.51
C HIS A 254 -3.90 -17.45 13.99
N ALA A 255 -4.44 -16.44 13.33
CA ALA A 255 -4.54 -16.44 11.86
C ALA A 255 -3.18 -16.24 11.16
N CYS A 256 -2.09 -15.94 11.89
CA CYS A 256 -0.74 -15.87 11.37
C CYS A 256 -0.01 -17.17 11.71
N ASP A 257 0.21 -18.02 10.70
CA ASP A 257 0.95 -19.27 10.87
C ASP A 257 2.43 -18.99 11.14
N SER A 258 2.87 -19.18 12.40
CA SER A 258 4.25 -18.94 12.80
C SER A 258 5.24 -20.03 12.32
N SER A 259 4.78 -21.12 11.75
CA SER A 259 5.63 -22.11 11.10
C SER A 259 6.12 -21.65 9.72
N ASP A 260 5.31 -20.79 9.05
CA ASP A 260 5.61 -20.23 7.73
C ASP A 260 6.36 -18.87 7.83
N PRO A 261 7.40 -18.63 7.01
CA PRO A 261 8.11 -17.35 6.94
C PRO A 261 7.23 -16.11 6.77
N VAL A 262 6.16 -16.22 5.95
CA VAL A 262 5.20 -15.14 5.73
C VAL A 262 4.37 -14.87 6.99
N GLY A 263 3.95 -15.94 7.65
CA GLY A 263 3.19 -15.86 8.90
C GLY A 263 3.99 -15.22 10.03
N ARG A 264 5.28 -15.57 10.19
CA ARG A 264 6.19 -14.91 11.16
C ARG A 264 6.29 -13.41 10.91
N ARG A 265 6.45 -13.01 9.64
CA ARG A 265 6.46 -11.59 9.25
C ARG A 265 5.15 -10.89 9.60
N ASP A 266 4.04 -11.51 9.19
CA ASP A 266 2.70 -10.93 9.37
C ASP A 266 2.37 -10.78 10.87
N LEU A 267 2.75 -11.77 11.70
CA LEU A 267 2.60 -11.74 13.15
C LEU A 267 3.44 -10.60 13.79
N ALA A 268 4.72 -10.49 13.43
CA ALA A 268 5.59 -9.43 13.93
C ALA A 268 5.05 -8.03 13.60
N VAL A 269 4.55 -7.83 12.36
CA VAL A 269 3.90 -6.59 11.94
C VAL A 269 2.69 -6.27 12.83
N ILE A 270 1.81 -7.24 13.06
CA ILE A 270 0.56 -7.06 13.81
C ILE A 270 0.86 -6.77 15.29
N ILE A 271 1.78 -7.50 15.90
CA ILE A 271 2.18 -7.29 17.30
C ILE A 271 2.78 -5.90 17.49
N LEU A 272 3.71 -5.47 16.64
CA LEU A 272 4.30 -4.14 16.71
C LEU A 272 3.25 -3.04 16.58
N MET A 273 2.32 -3.17 15.62
CA MET A 273 1.25 -2.18 15.45
C MET A 273 0.34 -2.09 16.66
N ARG A 274 0.04 -3.20 17.28
CA ARG A 274 -0.80 -3.25 18.48
C ARG A 274 -0.07 -2.75 19.74
N ARG A 275 1.15 -3.24 19.98
CA ARG A 275 1.89 -2.93 21.24
C ARG A 275 2.42 -1.50 21.26
N LEU A 276 2.96 -1.03 20.14
CA LEU A 276 3.58 0.29 20.03
C LEU A 276 2.67 1.31 19.32
N GLY A 277 1.47 0.92 18.93
CA GLY A 277 0.56 1.79 18.20
C GLY A 277 1.15 2.34 16.89
N LEU A 278 2.03 1.60 16.21
CA LEU A 278 2.71 2.06 15.00
C LEU A 278 1.74 2.29 13.84
N ARG A 279 2.04 3.31 13.03
CA ARG A 279 1.38 3.51 11.74
C ARG A 279 1.96 2.54 10.70
N CYS A 280 1.17 2.17 9.69
CA CYS A 280 1.66 1.32 8.60
C CYS A 280 2.93 1.87 7.92
N ALA A 281 3.06 3.19 7.83
CA ALA A 281 4.25 3.82 7.26
C ALA A 281 5.49 3.71 8.18
N GLU A 282 5.30 3.80 9.49
CA GLU A 282 6.35 3.63 10.50
C GLU A 282 6.87 2.20 10.50
N VAL A 283 5.96 1.20 10.43
CA VAL A 283 6.36 -0.22 10.30
C VAL A 283 7.11 -0.47 8.99
N ALA A 284 6.63 0.08 7.88
CA ALA A 284 7.27 -0.10 6.58
C ALA A 284 8.67 0.55 6.49
N ALA A 285 8.88 1.64 7.23
CA ALA A 285 10.13 2.38 7.25
C ALA A 285 11.14 1.88 8.31
N LEU A 286 10.72 1.00 9.23
CA LEU A 286 11.55 0.50 10.34
C LEU A 286 12.81 -0.20 9.80
N ARG A 287 13.97 0.19 10.28
CA ARG A 287 15.27 -0.32 9.86
C ARG A 287 15.89 -1.24 10.91
N LEU A 288 16.84 -2.06 10.51
CA LEU A 288 17.54 -2.97 11.42
C LEU A 288 18.32 -2.20 12.51
N GLU A 289 18.93 -1.08 12.14
CA GLU A 289 19.65 -0.18 13.03
C GLU A 289 18.77 0.61 14.01
N ASP A 290 17.47 0.66 13.78
CA ASP A 290 16.53 1.33 14.70
C ASP A 290 16.25 0.50 15.96
N ILE A 291 16.66 -0.79 16.00
CA ILE A 291 16.43 -1.70 17.12
C ILE A 291 17.69 -1.81 17.96
N ASP A 292 17.60 -1.28 19.16
CA ASP A 292 18.66 -1.41 20.18
C ASP A 292 18.33 -2.62 21.07
N TRP A 293 18.87 -3.78 20.70
CA TRP A 293 18.62 -5.04 21.39
C TRP A 293 19.11 -5.04 22.84
N PRO A 294 20.36 -4.57 23.13
CA PRO A 294 20.85 -4.48 24.52
C PRO A 294 20.00 -3.59 25.41
N ALA A 295 19.55 -2.45 24.89
CA ALA A 295 18.71 -1.51 25.65
C ALA A 295 17.22 -1.89 25.64
N GLY A 296 16.81 -2.87 24.83
CA GLY A 296 15.39 -3.25 24.69
C GLY A 296 14.51 -2.11 24.17
N THR A 297 15.03 -1.30 23.23
CA THR A 297 14.30 -0.13 22.71
C THR A 297 14.28 -0.11 21.19
N VAL A 298 13.31 0.62 20.65
CA VAL A 298 13.18 0.85 19.20
C VAL A 298 12.99 2.33 18.90
N THR A 299 13.70 2.81 17.88
CA THR A 299 13.61 4.17 17.37
C THR A 299 12.59 4.23 16.25
N ILE A 300 11.61 5.13 16.34
CA ILE A 300 10.54 5.27 15.37
C ILE A 300 10.65 6.63 14.67
N HIS A 301 10.76 6.60 13.35
CA HIS A 301 10.77 7.78 12.50
C HIS A 301 9.33 8.14 12.09
N GLY A 302 8.78 9.18 12.70
CA GLY A 302 7.41 9.63 12.53
C GLY A 302 7.24 10.70 11.44
N LYS A 303 5.98 11.13 11.26
CA LYS A 303 5.65 12.23 10.33
C LYS A 303 6.29 13.55 10.80
N GLY A 304 6.87 14.32 9.86
CA GLY A 304 7.50 15.61 10.15
C GLY A 304 8.90 15.49 10.76
N ASN A 305 9.61 14.43 10.43
CA ASN A 305 10.98 14.14 10.90
C ASN A 305 11.10 13.99 12.44
N ARG A 306 9.99 13.63 13.09
CA ARG A 306 10.03 13.32 14.54
C ARG A 306 10.66 11.97 14.76
N ILE A 307 11.54 11.90 15.73
CA ILE A 307 12.22 10.68 16.16
C ILE A 307 11.79 10.40 17.61
N ASP A 308 11.20 9.25 17.84
CA ASP A 308 10.73 8.84 19.15
C ASP A 308 11.38 7.50 19.50
N ARG A 309 12.01 7.40 20.68
CA ARG A 309 12.55 6.15 21.22
C ARG A 309 11.54 5.53 22.17
N MET A 310 11.23 4.26 21.99
CA MET A 310 10.21 3.53 22.75
C MET A 310 10.75 2.22 23.31
N PRO A 311 10.31 1.79 24.48
CA PRO A 311 10.61 0.43 24.97
C PRO A 311 10.00 -0.60 24.01
N LEU A 312 10.72 -1.67 23.75
CA LEU A 312 10.28 -2.78 22.91
C LEU A 312 9.75 -3.90 23.82
N PRO A 313 8.42 -4.15 23.87
CA PRO A 313 7.84 -5.21 24.70
C PRO A 313 8.39 -6.60 24.35
N VAL A 314 8.45 -7.49 25.33
CA VAL A 314 9.04 -8.83 25.19
C VAL A 314 8.39 -9.63 24.07
N ASP A 315 7.07 -9.63 23.98
CA ASP A 315 6.32 -10.32 22.91
C ASP A 315 6.59 -9.73 21.52
N ALA A 316 6.78 -8.43 21.43
CA ALA A 316 7.15 -7.76 20.18
C ALA A 316 8.60 -8.05 19.77
N SER A 317 9.53 -8.07 20.75
CA SER A 317 10.93 -8.43 20.48
C SER A 317 11.05 -9.90 20.04
N GLN A 318 10.34 -10.82 20.70
CA GLN A 318 10.35 -12.23 20.31
C GLN A 318 9.81 -12.42 18.89
N ALA A 319 8.68 -11.82 18.55
CA ALA A 319 8.12 -11.90 17.19
C ALA A 319 9.06 -11.34 16.14
N LEU A 320 9.80 -10.25 16.45
CA LEU A 320 10.84 -9.72 15.58
C LEU A 320 12.00 -10.70 15.39
N VAL A 321 12.50 -11.30 16.48
CA VAL A 321 13.59 -12.29 16.43
C VAL A 321 13.18 -13.50 15.60
N ASP A 322 11.98 -14.02 15.80
CA ASP A 322 11.44 -15.17 15.05
C ASP A 322 11.33 -14.87 13.55
N TYR A 323 10.90 -13.64 13.23
CA TYR A 323 10.88 -13.21 11.83
C TYR A 323 12.29 -13.02 11.26
N LEU A 324 13.18 -12.34 11.96
CA LEU A 324 14.54 -12.06 11.49
C LEU A 324 15.35 -13.33 11.29
N ARG A 325 15.21 -14.34 12.17
CA ARG A 325 15.95 -15.60 12.10
C ARG A 325 15.36 -16.61 11.12
N GLY A 326 14.04 -16.69 11.01
CA GLY A 326 13.40 -17.77 10.27
C GLY A 326 12.35 -17.35 9.25
N GLY A 327 12.11 -16.04 9.07
CA GLY A 327 11.08 -15.54 8.17
C GLY A 327 11.58 -14.49 7.17
N ARG A 328 12.64 -13.76 7.53
CA ARG A 328 13.18 -12.71 6.66
C ARG A 328 14.10 -13.32 5.61
N PRO A 329 13.81 -13.12 4.30
CA PRO A 329 14.71 -13.57 3.26
C PRO A 329 16.06 -12.83 3.32
N ASP A 330 17.11 -13.46 2.81
CA ASP A 330 18.41 -12.81 2.64
C ASP A 330 18.32 -11.70 1.59
N THR A 331 18.74 -10.50 1.98
CA THR A 331 18.67 -9.31 1.14
C THR A 331 19.54 -8.19 1.69
N SER A 332 20.08 -7.36 0.81
CA SER A 332 20.85 -6.16 1.16
C SER A 332 19.98 -5.02 1.75
N ALA A 333 18.65 -5.14 1.69
CA ALA A 333 17.75 -4.12 2.23
C ALA A 333 17.93 -3.97 3.74
N ARG A 334 18.14 -2.74 4.20
CA ARG A 334 18.31 -2.43 5.63
C ARG A 334 16.99 -2.31 6.39
N THR A 335 15.84 -2.32 5.70
CA THR A 335 14.53 -2.32 6.38
C THR A 335 14.26 -3.67 7.03
N VAL A 336 13.61 -3.65 8.19
CA VAL A 336 13.23 -4.86 8.92
C VAL A 336 12.30 -5.70 8.06
N PHE A 337 11.23 -5.09 7.54
CA PHE A 337 10.19 -5.80 6.80
C PHE A 337 10.36 -5.67 5.29
N VAL A 338 10.49 -6.81 4.64
CA VAL A 338 10.64 -6.92 3.19
C VAL A 338 9.54 -7.82 2.59
N ARG A 339 9.43 -7.78 1.26
CA ARG A 339 8.50 -8.65 0.55
C ARG A 339 8.92 -10.12 0.73
N ALA A 340 7.93 -11.00 0.83
CA ALA A 340 8.18 -12.44 0.93
C ALA A 340 8.46 -13.11 -0.43
N LYS A 341 8.22 -12.40 -1.53
CA LYS A 341 8.50 -12.87 -2.88
C LYS A 341 9.47 -11.89 -3.55
N ALA A 342 10.40 -12.44 -4.29
CA ALA A 342 11.39 -11.68 -5.04
C ALA A 342 10.74 -10.65 -6.00
N PRO A 343 11.43 -9.55 -6.28
CA PRO A 343 12.62 -9.09 -5.56
C PRO A 343 12.28 -8.69 -4.11
N PHE A 344 13.17 -9.02 -3.17
CA PHE A 344 12.95 -8.81 -1.73
C PHE A 344 13.11 -7.35 -1.31
N THR A 345 12.34 -6.49 -1.94
CA THR A 345 12.35 -5.04 -1.66
C THR A 345 11.59 -4.69 -0.38
N PRO A 346 11.87 -3.52 0.23
CA PRO A 346 11.15 -3.02 1.39
C PRO A 346 9.63 -3.03 1.21
N LEU A 347 8.89 -3.32 2.28
CA LEU A 347 7.44 -3.19 2.28
C LEU A 347 7.03 -1.72 2.12
N ARG A 348 5.92 -1.50 1.39
CA ARG A 348 5.24 -0.21 1.36
C ARG A 348 4.18 -0.15 2.45
N SER A 349 3.82 1.04 2.89
CA SER A 349 2.73 1.26 3.86
C SER A 349 1.42 0.57 3.45
N SER A 350 1.08 0.58 2.17
CA SER A 350 -0.09 -0.14 1.63
C SER A 350 0.03 -1.66 1.80
N SER A 351 1.23 -2.21 1.65
CA SER A 351 1.48 -3.65 1.84
C SER A 351 1.29 -4.05 3.30
N VAL A 352 1.72 -3.21 4.26
CA VAL A 352 1.48 -3.41 5.70
C VAL A 352 -0.03 -3.42 5.99
N SER A 353 -0.79 -2.47 5.42
CA SER A 353 -2.25 -2.46 5.56
C SER A 353 -2.91 -3.72 4.97
N CYS A 354 -2.41 -4.21 3.83
CA CYS A 354 -2.89 -5.45 3.22
C CYS A 354 -2.57 -6.70 4.06
N ILE A 355 -1.44 -6.72 4.79
CA ILE A 355 -1.09 -7.80 5.72
C ILE A 355 -2.18 -7.90 6.79
N VAL A 356 -2.49 -6.78 7.47
CA VAL A 356 -3.52 -6.73 8.52
C VAL A 356 -4.88 -7.16 7.97
N ALA A 357 -5.28 -6.64 6.81
CA ALA A 357 -6.57 -6.97 6.20
C ALA A 357 -6.68 -8.45 5.80
N ARG A 358 -5.59 -9.09 5.36
CA ARG A 358 -5.57 -10.53 5.04
C ARG A 358 -5.65 -11.39 6.28
N ALA A 359 -4.88 -11.05 7.32
CA ALA A 359 -4.94 -11.75 8.59
C ALA A 359 -6.36 -11.66 9.20
N ALA A 360 -6.98 -10.48 9.17
CA ALA A 360 -8.34 -10.29 9.65
C ALA A 360 -9.39 -11.13 8.88
N ARG A 361 -9.25 -11.23 7.57
CA ARG A 361 -10.14 -12.11 6.77
C ARG A 361 -9.95 -13.59 7.13
N ARG A 362 -8.70 -14.05 7.32
CA ARG A 362 -8.45 -15.43 7.78
C ARG A 362 -9.03 -15.69 9.18
N ALA A 363 -9.01 -14.68 10.04
CA ALA A 363 -9.60 -14.74 11.38
C ALA A 363 -11.14 -14.60 11.42
N GLY A 364 -11.80 -14.44 10.26
CA GLY A 364 -13.26 -14.25 10.20
C GLY A 364 -13.74 -12.87 10.70
N LEU A 365 -12.83 -11.90 10.85
CA LEU A 365 -13.14 -10.56 11.42
C LEU A 365 -13.62 -9.54 10.38
N GLY A 366 -13.81 -9.95 9.13
CA GLY A 366 -14.15 -9.06 8.03
C GLY A 366 -13.03 -8.08 7.69
N ILE A 367 -13.38 -6.82 7.41
CA ILE A 367 -12.41 -5.80 6.99
C ILE A 367 -11.84 -5.10 8.21
N VAL A 368 -10.55 -5.36 8.51
CA VAL A 368 -9.76 -4.65 9.52
C VAL A 368 -8.56 -4.01 8.84
N HIS A 369 -8.40 -2.72 9.02
CA HIS A 369 -7.24 -1.96 8.54
C HIS A 369 -6.24 -1.70 9.67
N GLY A 370 -4.97 -1.46 9.32
CA GLY A 370 -3.92 -1.22 10.31
C GLY A 370 -4.23 -0.10 11.32
N HIS A 371 -5.00 0.89 10.90
CA HIS A 371 -5.41 1.98 11.80
C HIS A 371 -6.29 1.51 12.98
N ARG A 372 -7.06 0.44 12.78
CA ARG A 372 -7.87 -0.17 13.85
C ARG A 372 -7.01 -0.82 14.94
N LEU A 373 -5.87 -1.44 14.58
CA LEU A 373 -4.90 -1.95 15.58
C LEU A 373 -4.30 -0.82 16.43
N ARG A 374 -3.99 0.30 15.80
CA ARG A 374 -3.53 1.51 16.50
C ARG A 374 -4.61 2.08 17.44
N HIS A 375 -5.88 2.08 17.03
CA HIS A 375 -6.99 2.44 17.91
C HIS A 375 -7.11 1.47 19.08
N THR A 376 -6.91 0.17 18.84
CA THR A 376 -6.92 -0.85 19.89
C THR A 376 -5.83 -0.57 20.92
N ALA A 377 -4.59 -0.30 20.48
CA ALA A 377 -3.49 0.07 21.37
C ALA A 377 -3.85 1.27 22.26
N ALA A 378 -4.38 2.34 21.68
CA ALA A 378 -4.75 3.54 22.42
C ALA A 378 -5.88 3.29 23.42
N THR A 379 -6.91 2.53 23.04
CA THR A 379 -8.04 2.20 23.90
C THR A 379 -7.63 1.27 25.04
N GLU A 380 -6.80 0.27 24.78
CA GLU A 380 -6.27 -0.63 25.80
C GLU A 380 -5.42 0.11 26.85
N THR A 381 -4.54 1.01 26.39
CA THR A 381 -3.71 1.83 27.27
C THR A 381 -4.57 2.74 28.17
N LEU A 382 -5.61 3.34 27.59
CA LEU A 382 -6.56 4.16 28.34
C LEU A 382 -7.34 3.32 29.38
N ASN A 383 -7.83 2.14 28.97
CA ASN A 383 -8.57 1.23 29.84
C ASN A 383 -7.68 0.65 30.98
N ALA A 384 -6.37 0.57 30.76
CA ALA A 384 -5.39 0.21 31.78
C ALA A 384 -5.13 1.34 32.78
N GLY A 385 -5.78 2.49 32.64
CA GLY A 385 -5.71 3.61 33.57
C GLY A 385 -4.82 4.77 33.18
N ALA A 386 -4.14 4.69 32.02
CA ALA A 386 -3.30 5.77 31.54
C ALA A 386 -4.08 7.05 31.27
N GLY A 387 -3.43 8.21 31.43
CA GLY A 387 -3.98 9.50 31.08
C GLY A 387 -4.00 9.75 29.57
N LEU A 388 -4.82 10.72 29.12
CA LEU A 388 -4.88 11.09 27.69
C LEU A 388 -3.54 11.59 27.15
N GLU A 389 -2.71 12.21 27.99
CA GLU A 389 -1.38 12.67 27.63
C GLU A 389 -0.43 11.50 27.40
N GLU A 390 -0.45 10.49 28.26
CA GLU A 390 0.34 9.26 28.13
C GLU A 390 -0.08 8.48 26.86
N VAL A 391 -1.40 8.39 26.60
CA VAL A 391 -1.91 7.83 25.34
C VAL A 391 -1.46 8.67 24.15
N ALA A 392 -1.43 10.00 24.25
CA ALA A 392 -0.94 10.88 23.19
C ALA A 392 0.55 10.66 22.91
N GLN A 393 1.36 10.48 23.97
CA GLN A 393 2.78 10.15 23.87
C GLN A 393 2.99 8.79 23.21
N LEU A 394 2.33 7.72 23.69
CA LEU A 394 2.39 6.39 23.08
C LEU A 394 2.00 6.43 21.60
N MET A 395 0.96 7.18 21.28
CA MET A 395 0.48 7.34 19.90
C MET A 395 1.33 8.30 19.06
N ARG A 396 2.28 9.00 19.66
CA ARG A 396 3.09 10.03 18.98
C ARG A 396 2.21 11.02 18.21
N HIS A 397 1.17 11.52 18.90
CA HIS A 397 0.30 12.55 18.36
C HIS A 397 0.99 13.92 18.45
N ALA A 398 0.83 14.75 17.39
CA ALA A 398 1.36 16.11 17.39
C ALA A 398 0.64 17.04 18.39
N GLY A 399 -0.56 16.66 18.84
CA GLY A 399 -1.35 17.37 19.83
C GLY A 399 -2.41 16.49 20.46
N VAL A 400 -2.74 16.79 21.73
CA VAL A 400 -3.72 16.05 22.55
C VAL A 400 -5.11 16.03 21.89
N ALA A 401 -5.46 17.06 21.12
CA ALA A 401 -6.75 17.13 20.41
C ALA A 401 -7.04 15.91 19.51
N THR A 402 -6.01 15.22 19.02
CA THR A 402 -6.17 13.99 18.25
C THR A 402 -6.49 12.79 19.13
N THR A 403 -6.11 12.85 20.42
CA THR A 403 -6.29 11.78 21.41
C THR A 403 -7.65 11.88 22.10
N VAL A 404 -8.27 13.04 22.12
CA VAL A 404 -9.59 13.29 22.77
C VAL A 404 -10.68 12.33 22.26
N ILE A 405 -10.58 11.82 21.02
CA ILE A 405 -11.52 10.82 20.49
C ILE A 405 -11.59 9.56 21.37
N TYR A 406 -10.51 9.19 22.03
CA TYR A 406 -10.46 8.01 22.90
C TYR A 406 -11.14 8.23 24.26
N ALA A 407 -11.26 9.48 24.72
CA ALA A 407 -12.00 9.80 25.95
C ALA A 407 -13.47 9.35 25.85
N LYS A 408 -14.04 9.32 24.64
CA LYS A 408 -15.41 8.82 24.40
C LYS A 408 -15.57 7.32 24.59
N THR A 409 -14.49 6.56 24.61
CA THR A 409 -14.52 5.09 24.79
C THR A 409 -14.26 4.66 26.22
N ASP A 410 -13.88 5.59 27.10
CA ASP A 410 -13.63 5.33 28.51
C ASP A 410 -14.95 5.29 29.29
N GLN A 411 -15.66 4.19 29.13
CA GLN A 411 -16.95 3.98 29.81
C GLN A 411 -16.82 4.02 31.35
N ASN A 412 -15.70 3.56 31.89
CA ASN A 412 -15.46 3.55 33.33
C ASN A 412 -15.33 4.97 33.92
N ARG A 413 -14.62 5.86 33.21
CA ARG A 413 -14.54 7.27 33.62
C ARG A 413 -15.84 8.01 33.36
N LEU A 414 -16.50 7.76 32.25
CA LEU A 414 -17.81 8.35 31.95
C LEU A 414 -18.86 7.93 32.96
N ALA A 415 -18.88 6.66 33.35
CA ALA A 415 -19.81 6.16 34.37
C ALA A 415 -19.63 6.86 35.74
N ARG A 416 -18.39 7.23 36.12
CA ARG A 416 -18.11 7.99 37.33
C ARG A 416 -18.59 9.44 37.28
N LEU A 417 -18.73 9.99 36.09
CA LEU A 417 -19.23 11.35 35.86
C LEU A 417 -20.74 11.39 35.63
N ALA A 418 -21.35 10.24 35.34
CA ALA A 418 -22.78 10.15 35.16
C ALA A 418 -23.50 10.34 36.52
N ARG A 419 -24.46 11.24 36.56
CA ARG A 419 -25.35 11.35 37.68
C ARG A 419 -26.20 10.07 37.76
N PRO A 420 -26.48 9.54 38.99
CA PRO A 420 -27.39 8.41 39.11
C PRO A 420 -28.73 8.75 38.46
N TRP A 421 -29.28 7.79 37.73
CA TRP A 421 -30.60 7.95 37.14
C TRP A 421 -31.61 8.21 38.24
N PRO A 422 -32.51 9.23 38.14
CA PRO A 422 -33.51 9.47 39.15
C PRO A 422 -34.38 8.21 39.28
N THR A 423 -34.32 7.60 40.46
CA THR A 423 -35.25 6.51 40.81
C THR A 423 -36.65 7.07 40.80
N PRO A 424 -37.65 6.44 40.14
CA PRO A 424 -39.03 6.90 40.27
C PRO A 424 -39.44 6.96 41.70
N ALA A 425 -39.91 8.14 42.16
CA ALA A 425 -40.42 8.27 43.50
C ALA A 425 -41.64 7.32 43.66
N GLY A 426 -41.45 6.16 44.28
CA GLY A 426 -42.57 5.22 44.52
C GLY A 426 -42.24 3.72 44.48
N ALA A 427 -40.99 3.29 44.26
CA ALA A 427 -40.61 1.90 44.43
C ALA A 427 -39.99 1.69 45.82
N ARG A 428 -40.79 1.57 46.84
CA ARG A 428 -40.51 0.94 48.14
C ARG A 428 -41.25 -0.38 48.23
#